data_e0cf10d088b5c79bc05d4b2baa291d83
#
_entry.id   e0cf10d088b5c79bc05d4b2baa291d83
#
_cell.length_a   1.000
_cell.length_b   1.000
_cell.length_c   1.000
_cell.angle_alpha   90.00
_cell.angle_beta   90.00
_cell.angle_gamma   90.00
#
_symmetry.space_group_name_H-M   'P 1'
#
loop_
_entity.id
_entity.type
_entity.pdbx_description
1 polymer ?
#
loop_
_entity_poly.entity_id
_entity_poly.type
_entity_poly.pdbx_seq_one_letter_code
_entity_poly.pdbx_strand_id
1 'polypeptide(L)'
;AEAFWTALGLSIGTYLNWFFVAKRLRVYSHRIDAFTIPDFFSRRFGDNKKILTCVSAIIIVIFFIPYTASGFCACGKLFSALFGMDYTTAMLISAAVIIVYCTLGGFFAASFTDFVQSIIMTVALLIVLGLGEGLIGGFDKVFANVSQLGGYLNVFEGYDVAKGVTGNYNALTVASTLAWGLGYFGMPHILLRFMAIGDEKKLKLSRRVASVWVVIAMGIAVLIGIIGFSLMKNGIVPQYADNSAAENIIVDIAKFLSKYGYVAAFAGGIILAGILASTMSTADSQLLAAASSISENLVQESFKIKLSPKKSILLARISVVVISLVAIFLARNPESSVFRIVSFAWAGFGAAFGPVVLCALFWKRTNKYGAISGMLAGGATVFIWKFLVRTNFAGTVLDIYELLPAFIIGLAVIIIVSLLTK
;
A
#
# COMPACT_ATOMS: atom_id res chain seq x y z
N ALA A 1 18.32 -5.30 -6.86
CA ALA A 1 17.99 -6.17 -5.71
C ALA A 1 16.68 -5.76 -5.02
N GLU A 2 16.59 -4.57 -4.44
CA GLU A 2 15.46 -4.14 -3.58
C GLU A 2 14.10 -4.31 -4.27
N ALA A 3 13.92 -3.79 -5.49
CA ALA A 3 12.65 -3.90 -6.22
C ALA A 3 12.26 -5.36 -6.49
N PHE A 4 13.23 -6.22 -6.80
CA PHE A 4 12.98 -7.65 -7.03
C PHE A 4 12.49 -8.35 -5.75
N TRP A 5 13.20 -8.17 -4.62
CA TRP A 5 12.82 -8.80 -3.35
C TRP A 5 11.52 -8.25 -2.79
N THR A 6 11.25 -6.95 -2.97
CA THR A 6 9.95 -6.34 -2.64
C THR A 6 8.82 -6.97 -3.46
N ALA A 7 8.97 -7.05 -4.78
CA ALA A 7 7.99 -7.65 -5.68
C ALA A 7 7.72 -9.13 -5.35
N LEU A 8 8.79 -9.89 -5.07
CA LEU A 8 8.70 -11.28 -4.66
C LEU A 8 7.99 -11.42 -3.31
N GLY A 9 8.37 -10.61 -2.32
CA GLY A 9 7.73 -10.59 -1.00
C GLY A 9 6.24 -10.28 -1.08
N LEU A 10 5.86 -9.24 -1.83
CA LEU A 10 4.46 -8.88 -2.07
C LEU A 10 3.69 -10.00 -2.79
N SER A 11 4.29 -10.64 -3.80
CA SER A 11 3.66 -11.74 -4.53
C SER A 11 3.40 -12.95 -3.62
N ILE A 12 4.40 -13.35 -2.84
CA ILE A 12 4.27 -14.44 -1.86
C ILE A 12 3.26 -14.08 -0.79
N GLY A 13 3.35 -12.87 -0.22
CA GLY A 13 2.45 -12.40 0.83
C GLY A 13 1.00 -12.35 0.38
N THR A 14 0.72 -11.86 -0.83
CA THR A 14 -0.62 -11.90 -1.43
C THR A 14 -1.15 -13.33 -1.50
N TYR A 15 -0.37 -14.25 -2.09
CA TYR A 15 -0.79 -15.64 -2.21
C TYR A 15 -1.07 -16.29 -0.86
N LEU A 16 -0.18 -16.12 0.11
CA LEU A 16 -0.32 -16.69 1.45
C LEU A 16 -1.51 -16.10 2.20
N ASN A 17 -1.75 -14.79 2.07
CA ASN A 17 -2.90 -14.14 2.68
C ASN A 17 -4.24 -14.68 2.11
N TRP A 18 -4.34 -14.81 0.79
CA TRP A 18 -5.50 -15.45 0.16
C TRP A 18 -5.65 -16.93 0.53
N PHE A 19 -4.54 -17.65 0.67
CA PHE A 19 -4.55 -19.09 0.94
C PHE A 19 -4.94 -19.41 2.39
N PHE A 20 -4.30 -18.74 3.35
CA PHE A 20 -4.47 -19.04 4.77
C PHE A 20 -5.56 -18.21 5.43
N VAL A 21 -5.63 -16.90 5.14
CA VAL A 21 -6.46 -15.95 5.89
C VAL A 21 -7.85 -15.81 5.27
N ALA A 22 -7.97 -15.62 3.96
CA ALA A 22 -9.20 -15.18 3.33
C ALA A 22 -10.42 -16.05 3.68
N LYS A 23 -10.32 -17.37 3.51
CA LYS A 23 -11.44 -18.28 3.81
C LYS A 23 -11.79 -18.29 5.29
N ARG A 24 -10.78 -18.36 6.17
CA ARG A 24 -11.00 -18.41 7.62
C ARG A 24 -11.63 -17.12 8.12
N LEU A 25 -11.11 -15.98 7.68
CA LEU A 25 -11.64 -14.67 8.03
C LEU A 25 -13.08 -14.52 7.53
N ARG A 26 -13.37 -14.86 6.27
CA ARG A 26 -14.72 -14.80 5.71
C ARG A 26 -15.73 -15.63 6.52
N VAL A 27 -15.42 -16.90 6.75
CA VAL A 27 -16.31 -17.79 7.48
C VAL A 27 -16.51 -17.34 8.93
N TYR A 28 -15.42 -16.94 9.58
CA TYR A 28 -15.49 -16.55 10.98
C TYR A 28 -16.20 -15.21 11.17
N SER A 29 -15.86 -14.18 10.38
CA SER A 29 -16.54 -12.88 10.46
C SER A 29 -18.05 -12.99 10.24
N HIS A 30 -18.47 -13.84 9.28
CA HIS A 30 -19.88 -14.08 9.03
C HIS A 30 -20.58 -14.78 10.21
N ARG A 31 -19.92 -15.75 10.85
CA ARG A 31 -20.50 -16.46 12.03
C ARG A 31 -20.71 -15.55 13.23
N ILE A 32 -19.83 -14.57 13.43
CA ILE A 32 -19.92 -13.61 14.54
C ILE A 32 -20.56 -12.30 14.13
N ASP A 33 -21.10 -12.22 12.89
CA ASP A 33 -21.77 -11.04 12.34
C ASP A 33 -20.91 -9.75 12.39
N ALA A 34 -19.62 -9.89 12.11
CA ALA A 34 -18.67 -8.79 12.09
C ALA A 34 -18.53 -8.19 10.69
N PHE A 35 -18.66 -6.87 10.57
CA PHE A 35 -18.63 -6.15 9.30
C PHE A 35 -17.35 -5.33 9.08
N THR A 36 -16.64 -4.98 10.14
CA THR A 36 -15.37 -4.25 10.08
C THR A 36 -14.27 -5.04 10.79
N ILE A 37 -13.00 -4.70 10.53
CA ILE A 37 -11.87 -5.34 11.23
C ILE A 37 -11.86 -5.03 12.73
N PRO A 38 -12.10 -3.78 13.20
CA PRO A 38 -12.26 -3.53 14.63
C PRO A 38 -13.40 -4.32 15.27
N ASP A 39 -14.55 -4.45 14.61
CA ASP A 39 -15.67 -5.24 15.09
C ASP A 39 -15.32 -6.74 15.14
N PHE A 40 -14.63 -7.26 14.11
CA PHE A 40 -14.13 -8.64 14.10
C PHE A 40 -13.26 -8.93 15.34
N PHE A 41 -12.31 -8.07 15.67
CA PHE A 41 -11.47 -8.25 16.84
C PHE A 41 -12.27 -8.20 18.14
N SER A 42 -13.14 -7.20 18.29
CA SER A 42 -13.98 -7.06 19.48
C SER A 42 -14.84 -8.30 19.72
N ARG A 43 -15.54 -8.79 18.71
CA ARG A 43 -16.40 -9.97 18.81
C ARG A 43 -15.61 -11.27 18.99
N ARG A 44 -14.47 -11.41 18.29
CA ARG A 44 -13.59 -12.58 18.38
C ARG A 44 -13.04 -12.77 19.79
N PHE A 45 -12.70 -11.69 20.46
CA PHE A 45 -12.07 -11.73 21.78
C PHE A 45 -13.04 -11.40 22.94
N GLY A 46 -14.34 -11.27 22.67
CA GLY A 46 -15.35 -11.00 23.68
C GLY A 46 -15.14 -9.66 24.40
N ASP A 47 -14.72 -8.61 23.68
CA ASP A 47 -14.44 -7.31 24.26
C ASP A 47 -15.71 -6.48 24.49
N ASN A 48 -16.40 -6.74 25.59
CA ASN A 48 -17.63 -6.02 25.95
C ASN A 48 -17.40 -4.52 26.24
N LYS A 49 -16.18 -4.13 26.58
CA LYS A 49 -15.81 -2.72 26.85
C LYS A 49 -15.44 -1.95 25.59
N LYS A 50 -15.37 -2.61 24.43
CA LYS A 50 -15.04 -2.03 23.13
C LYS A 50 -13.66 -1.36 23.08
N ILE A 51 -12.72 -1.77 23.92
CA ILE A 51 -11.34 -1.25 23.95
C ILE A 51 -10.60 -1.65 22.66
N LEU A 52 -10.73 -2.92 22.22
CA LEU A 52 -10.15 -3.39 20.96
C LEU A 52 -10.71 -2.64 19.76
N THR A 53 -12.02 -2.37 19.75
CA THR A 53 -12.66 -1.57 18.71
C THR A 53 -12.04 -0.17 18.66
N CYS A 54 -11.90 0.49 19.83
CA CYS A 54 -11.34 1.82 19.94
C CYS A 54 -9.87 1.86 19.47
N VAL A 55 -9.03 0.99 20.02
CA VAL A 55 -7.59 0.92 19.68
C VAL A 55 -7.39 0.63 18.20
N SER A 56 -8.11 -0.35 17.66
CA SER A 56 -8.02 -0.69 16.23
C SER A 56 -8.45 0.47 15.32
N ALA A 57 -9.55 1.15 15.66
CA ALA A 57 -10.04 2.27 14.88
C ALA A 57 -9.07 3.46 14.90
N ILE A 58 -8.45 3.75 16.05
CA ILE A 58 -7.42 4.79 16.17
C ILE A 58 -6.20 4.44 15.30
N ILE A 59 -5.72 3.19 15.35
CA ILE A 59 -4.60 2.72 14.52
C ILE A 59 -4.93 2.85 13.04
N ILE A 60 -6.17 2.50 12.63
CA ILE A 60 -6.63 2.66 11.26
C ILE A 60 -6.53 4.12 10.80
N VAL A 61 -7.00 5.04 11.60
CA VAL A 61 -6.93 6.47 11.27
C VAL A 61 -5.49 6.96 11.19
N ILE A 62 -4.65 6.61 12.18
CA ILE A 62 -3.23 7.02 12.23
C ILE A 62 -2.45 6.62 10.99
N PHE A 63 -2.62 5.40 10.48
CA PHE A 63 -1.85 4.91 9.35
C PHE A 63 -2.51 5.16 7.98
N PHE A 64 -3.84 5.32 7.92
CA PHE A 64 -4.46 5.70 6.65
C PHE A 64 -4.26 7.17 6.29
N ILE A 65 -4.08 8.07 7.24
CA ILE A 65 -3.79 9.48 6.95
C ILE A 65 -2.52 9.62 6.10
N PRO A 66 -1.32 9.14 6.51
CA PRO A 66 -0.14 9.21 5.66
C PRO A 66 -0.30 8.40 4.37
N TYR A 67 -0.98 7.27 4.41
CA TYR A 67 -1.19 6.47 3.21
C TYR A 67 -2.04 7.24 2.16
N THR A 68 -3.12 7.89 2.57
CA THR A 68 -3.92 8.77 1.70
C THR A 68 -3.10 9.95 1.20
N ALA A 69 -2.25 10.53 2.05
CA ALA A 69 -1.34 11.61 1.67
C ALA A 69 -0.39 11.20 0.53
N SER A 70 0.08 9.95 0.51
CA SER A 70 0.91 9.45 -0.60
C SER A 70 0.17 9.47 -1.94
N GLY A 71 -1.13 9.20 -1.94
CA GLY A 71 -1.98 9.29 -3.13
C GLY A 71 -2.12 10.72 -3.62
N PHE A 72 -2.35 11.67 -2.73
CA PHE A 72 -2.41 13.10 -3.09
C PHE A 72 -1.06 13.60 -3.61
N CYS A 73 0.05 13.16 -3.02
CA CYS A 73 1.40 13.46 -3.49
C CYS A 73 1.63 12.91 -4.91
N ALA A 74 1.25 11.67 -5.17
CA ALA A 74 1.38 11.05 -6.49
C ALA A 74 0.57 11.79 -7.56
N CYS A 75 -0.69 12.16 -7.26
CA CYS A 75 -1.51 12.95 -8.17
C CYS A 75 -0.95 14.37 -8.37
N GLY A 76 -0.45 15.01 -7.33
CA GLY A 76 0.19 16.32 -7.41
C GLY A 76 1.40 16.30 -8.35
N LYS A 77 2.29 15.32 -8.20
CA LYS A 77 3.44 15.10 -9.10
C LYS A 77 2.98 14.85 -10.53
N LEU A 78 1.98 13.97 -10.72
CA LEU A 78 1.43 13.63 -12.03
C LEU A 78 0.92 14.87 -12.77
N PHE A 79 0.01 15.62 -12.19
CA PHE A 79 -0.61 16.77 -12.85
C PHE A 79 0.33 17.98 -12.98
N SER A 80 1.20 18.19 -11.99
CA SER A 80 2.27 19.20 -12.09
C SER A 80 3.19 18.89 -13.26
N ALA A 81 3.63 17.65 -13.37
CA ALA A 81 4.47 17.20 -14.46
C ALA A 81 3.78 17.32 -15.82
N LEU A 82 2.48 17.01 -15.93
CA LEU A 82 1.74 17.02 -17.19
C LEU A 82 1.43 18.42 -17.70
N PHE A 83 0.91 19.27 -16.85
CA PHE A 83 0.34 20.56 -17.24
C PHE A 83 1.26 21.73 -16.95
N GLY A 84 2.44 21.48 -16.32
CA GLY A 84 3.34 22.54 -15.88
C GLY A 84 2.76 23.42 -14.77
N MET A 85 1.74 22.89 -14.06
CA MET A 85 1.10 23.60 -12.95
C MET A 85 1.97 23.58 -11.71
N ASP A 86 1.76 24.55 -10.82
CA ASP A 86 2.30 24.45 -9.48
C ASP A 86 1.83 23.17 -8.79
N TYR A 87 2.76 22.50 -8.09
CA TYR A 87 2.51 21.22 -7.41
C TYR A 87 1.35 21.30 -6.42
N THR A 88 1.30 22.36 -5.61
CA THR A 88 0.26 22.53 -4.59
C THR A 88 -1.11 22.67 -5.22
N THR A 89 -1.22 23.45 -6.30
CA THR A 89 -2.45 23.61 -7.07
C THR A 89 -2.90 22.29 -7.68
N ALA A 90 -1.97 21.56 -8.33
CA ALA A 90 -2.24 20.25 -8.91
C ALA A 90 -2.70 19.22 -7.88
N MET A 91 -2.05 19.19 -6.72
CA MET A 91 -2.41 18.32 -5.60
C MET A 91 -3.79 18.66 -5.05
N LEU A 92 -4.11 19.94 -4.83
CA LEU A 92 -5.40 20.37 -4.28
C LEU A 92 -6.57 20.04 -5.20
N ILE A 93 -6.42 20.26 -6.51
CA ILE A 93 -7.44 19.88 -7.51
C ILE A 93 -7.67 18.37 -7.48
N SER A 94 -6.59 17.59 -7.50
CA SER A 94 -6.67 16.13 -7.45
C SER A 94 -7.34 15.62 -6.17
N ALA A 95 -6.95 16.18 -5.02
CA ALA A 95 -7.54 15.85 -3.74
C ALA A 95 -9.04 16.17 -3.71
N ALA A 96 -9.46 17.34 -4.23
CA ALA A 96 -10.87 17.71 -4.33
C ALA A 96 -11.68 16.69 -5.14
N VAL A 97 -11.17 16.25 -6.29
CA VAL A 97 -11.83 15.23 -7.13
C VAL A 97 -11.97 13.91 -6.36
N ILE A 98 -10.89 13.45 -5.69
CA ILE A 98 -10.93 12.21 -4.91
C ILE A 98 -11.90 12.32 -3.73
N ILE A 99 -11.91 13.42 -3.00
CA ILE A 99 -12.84 13.66 -1.88
C ILE A 99 -14.30 13.62 -2.34
N VAL A 100 -14.63 14.31 -3.42
CA VAL A 100 -16.00 14.33 -3.98
C VAL A 100 -16.42 12.92 -4.40
N TYR A 101 -15.56 12.23 -5.14
CA TYR A 101 -15.80 10.87 -5.60
C TYR A 101 -16.02 9.89 -4.43
N CYS A 102 -15.14 9.89 -3.43
CA CYS A 102 -15.26 9.01 -2.25
C CYS A 102 -16.49 9.35 -1.41
N THR A 103 -16.84 10.62 -1.28
CA THR A 103 -17.98 11.07 -0.48
C THR A 103 -19.32 10.65 -1.07
N LEU A 104 -19.41 10.56 -2.41
CA LEU A 104 -20.62 10.20 -3.13
C LEU A 104 -20.78 8.69 -3.35
N GLY A 105 -19.67 7.95 -3.50
CA GLY A 105 -19.66 6.59 -4.04
C GLY A 105 -20.11 5.51 -3.04
N GLY A 106 -19.46 5.36 -1.92
CA GLY A 106 -19.63 4.23 -1.00
C GLY A 106 -18.97 2.92 -1.47
N PHE A 107 -19.07 1.85 -0.66
CA PHE A 107 -18.30 0.60 -0.86
C PHE A 107 -18.58 -0.13 -2.17
N PHE A 108 -19.86 -0.17 -2.62
CA PHE A 108 -20.23 -0.84 -3.87
C PHE A 108 -19.66 -0.10 -5.07
N ALA A 109 -19.82 1.23 -5.10
CA ALA A 109 -19.28 2.06 -6.17
C ALA A 109 -17.75 1.95 -6.25
N ALA A 110 -17.05 2.05 -5.11
CA ALA A 110 -15.61 1.88 -5.02
C ALA A 110 -15.18 0.51 -5.57
N SER A 111 -15.85 -0.58 -5.18
CA SER A 111 -15.52 -1.93 -5.66
C SER A 111 -15.69 -2.11 -7.16
N PHE A 112 -16.72 -1.47 -7.77
CA PHE A 112 -16.95 -1.52 -9.20
C PHE A 112 -15.92 -0.68 -9.97
N THR A 113 -15.66 0.53 -9.49
CA THR A 113 -14.65 1.41 -10.11
C THR A 113 -13.27 0.82 -10.00
N ASP A 114 -12.88 0.18 -8.89
CA ASP A 114 -11.62 -0.52 -8.72
C ASP A 114 -11.42 -1.63 -9.76
N PHE A 115 -12.49 -2.35 -10.11
CA PHE A 115 -12.43 -3.36 -11.16
C PHE A 115 -12.10 -2.73 -12.52
N VAL A 116 -12.79 -1.65 -12.91
CA VAL A 116 -12.50 -0.92 -14.15
C VAL A 116 -11.09 -0.35 -14.13
N GLN A 117 -10.70 0.27 -13.03
CA GLN A 117 -9.37 0.86 -12.82
C GLN A 117 -8.26 -0.19 -12.92
N SER A 118 -8.48 -1.40 -12.42
CA SER A 118 -7.49 -2.50 -12.54
C SER A 118 -7.23 -2.90 -14.00
N ILE A 119 -8.25 -2.84 -14.85
CA ILE A 119 -8.11 -3.09 -16.30
C ILE A 119 -7.27 -1.97 -16.93
N ILE A 120 -7.60 -0.71 -16.63
CA ILE A 120 -6.86 0.46 -17.16
C ILE A 120 -5.40 0.39 -16.73
N MET A 121 -5.12 0.10 -15.45
CA MET A 121 -3.76 -0.07 -14.94
C MET A 121 -2.99 -1.17 -15.68
N THR A 122 -3.62 -2.32 -15.90
CA THR A 122 -3.00 -3.44 -16.60
C THR A 122 -2.64 -3.06 -18.04
N VAL A 123 -3.56 -2.41 -18.76
CA VAL A 123 -3.32 -1.94 -20.11
C VAL A 123 -2.20 -0.89 -20.14
N ALA A 124 -2.21 0.06 -19.20
CA ALA A 124 -1.17 1.08 -19.08
C ALA A 124 0.21 0.47 -18.86
N LEU A 125 0.34 -0.51 -17.94
CA LEU A 125 1.60 -1.21 -17.68
C LEU A 125 2.12 -1.94 -18.93
N LEU A 126 1.25 -2.61 -19.67
CA LEU A 126 1.61 -3.30 -20.91
C LEU A 126 2.05 -2.32 -22.00
N ILE A 127 1.40 -1.16 -22.12
CA ILE A 127 1.79 -0.11 -23.07
C ILE A 127 3.18 0.44 -22.70
N VAL A 128 3.42 0.76 -21.43
CA VAL A 128 4.74 1.27 -20.97
C VAL A 128 5.83 0.23 -21.25
N LEU A 129 5.56 -1.05 -20.95
CA LEU A 129 6.50 -2.13 -21.21
C LEU A 129 6.83 -2.24 -22.70
N GLY A 130 5.80 -2.39 -23.55
CA GLY A 130 5.99 -2.64 -24.99
C GLY A 130 6.55 -1.43 -25.74
N LEU A 131 6.04 -0.22 -25.49
CA LEU A 131 6.57 0.98 -26.13
C LEU A 131 7.93 1.39 -25.56
N GLY A 132 8.13 1.22 -24.25
CA GLY A 132 9.40 1.55 -23.61
C GLY A 132 10.57 0.70 -24.14
N GLU A 133 10.35 -0.62 -24.29
CA GLU A 133 11.39 -1.48 -24.88
C GLU A 133 11.59 -1.22 -26.39
N GLY A 134 10.50 -0.95 -27.10
CA GLY A 134 10.55 -0.63 -28.53
C GLY A 134 11.35 0.64 -28.82
N LEU A 135 11.26 1.68 -27.97
CA LEU A 135 12.05 2.92 -28.13
C LEU A 135 13.55 2.70 -27.99
N ILE A 136 13.98 1.66 -27.28
CA ILE A 136 15.40 1.31 -27.13
C ILE A 136 15.85 0.37 -28.26
N GLY A 137 14.92 -0.30 -28.91
CA GLY A 137 15.15 -1.27 -29.99
C GLY A 137 15.28 -2.71 -29.49
N GLY A 138 14.47 -3.05 -28.50
CA GLY A 138 14.27 -4.42 -27.96
C GLY A 138 14.97 -4.70 -26.64
N PHE A 139 14.54 -5.77 -25.99
CA PHE A 139 15.06 -6.20 -24.68
C PHE A 139 16.57 -6.50 -24.70
N ASP A 140 17.13 -6.99 -25.79
CA ASP A 140 18.58 -7.25 -25.89
C ASP A 140 19.39 -5.98 -25.64
N LYS A 141 18.96 -4.85 -26.22
CA LYS A 141 19.62 -3.57 -26.00
C LYS A 141 19.33 -3.01 -24.59
N VAL A 142 18.13 -3.22 -24.06
CA VAL A 142 17.81 -2.87 -22.67
C VAL A 142 18.79 -3.54 -21.73
N PHE A 143 18.92 -4.85 -21.82
CA PHE A 143 19.81 -5.62 -20.96
C PHE A 143 21.30 -5.29 -21.19
N ALA A 144 21.71 -5.07 -22.44
CA ALA A 144 23.07 -4.62 -22.75
C ALA A 144 23.41 -3.28 -22.12
N ASN A 145 22.46 -2.34 -22.07
CA ASN A 145 22.64 -1.06 -21.40
C ASN A 145 22.82 -1.20 -19.88
N VAL A 146 22.04 -2.07 -19.28
CA VAL A 146 21.99 -2.22 -17.82
C VAL A 146 23.16 -3.08 -17.30
N SER A 147 23.60 -4.07 -18.08
CA SER A 147 24.75 -4.92 -17.72
C SER A 147 26.07 -4.19 -17.63
N GLN A 148 26.15 -2.95 -18.18
CA GLN A 148 27.31 -2.08 -17.98
C GLN A 148 27.46 -1.55 -16.55
N LEU A 149 26.38 -1.60 -15.76
CA LEU A 149 26.40 -1.30 -14.34
C LEU A 149 26.76 -2.57 -13.57
N GLY A 150 27.96 -2.65 -13.04
CA GLY A 150 28.41 -3.81 -12.26
C GLY A 150 27.42 -4.14 -11.16
N GLY A 151 26.96 -5.38 -11.10
CA GLY A 151 26.07 -5.88 -10.06
C GLY A 151 24.59 -5.43 -10.11
N TYR A 152 24.20 -4.53 -11.01
CA TYR A 152 22.82 -4.00 -11.05
C TYR A 152 21.74 -5.07 -11.28
N LEU A 153 22.01 -6.05 -12.11
CA LEU A 153 21.10 -7.19 -12.36
C LEU A 153 21.25 -8.32 -11.35
N ASN A 154 22.25 -8.28 -10.48
CA ASN A 154 22.45 -9.28 -9.45
C ASN A 154 21.44 -9.04 -8.30
N VAL A 155 20.67 -10.06 -7.95
CA VAL A 155 19.66 -9.97 -6.88
C VAL A 155 20.26 -9.94 -5.47
N PHE A 156 21.54 -10.25 -5.33
CA PHE A 156 22.29 -10.18 -4.06
C PHE A 156 23.24 -8.99 -3.98
N GLU A 157 23.15 -8.06 -4.94
CA GLU A 157 23.93 -6.82 -4.94
C GLU A 157 23.01 -5.61 -5.08
N GLY A 158 23.23 -4.58 -4.28
CA GLY A 158 22.51 -3.30 -4.38
C GLY A 158 23.40 -2.28 -5.09
N TYR A 159 22.94 -1.70 -6.20
CA TYR A 159 23.66 -0.61 -6.86
C TYR A 159 23.16 0.73 -6.33
N ASP A 160 24.05 1.50 -5.73
CA ASP A 160 23.79 2.87 -5.29
C ASP A 160 24.11 3.83 -6.45
N VAL A 161 23.07 4.35 -7.10
CA VAL A 161 23.20 5.24 -8.26
C VAL A 161 23.91 6.55 -7.88
N ALA A 162 23.69 7.07 -6.67
CA ALA A 162 24.28 8.34 -6.24
C ALA A 162 25.79 8.21 -5.99
N LYS A 163 26.24 7.04 -5.54
CA LYS A 163 27.66 6.77 -5.26
C LYS A 163 28.37 6.03 -6.40
N GLY A 164 27.62 5.48 -7.35
CA GLY A 164 28.18 4.67 -8.44
C GLY A 164 28.82 3.37 -7.98
N VAL A 165 28.46 2.85 -6.82
CA VAL A 165 29.07 1.66 -6.21
C VAL A 165 28.07 0.54 -5.97
N THR A 166 28.55 -0.68 -6.05
CA THR A 166 27.78 -1.88 -5.74
C THR A 166 28.04 -2.30 -4.30
N GLY A 167 26.98 -2.51 -3.54
CA GLY A 167 27.02 -3.01 -2.15
C GLY A 167 26.43 -4.42 -2.06
N ASN A 168 26.87 -5.18 -1.04
CA ASN A 168 26.33 -6.52 -0.78
C ASN A 168 24.90 -6.43 -0.21
N TYR A 169 23.96 -7.14 -0.83
CA TYR A 169 22.59 -7.27 -0.37
C TYR A 169 22.46 -8.56 0.47
N ASN A 170 22.84 -8.47 1.73
CA ASN A 170 22.98 -9.62 2.62
C ASN A 170 21.63 -10.28 2.97
N ALA A 171 21.68 -11.48 3.58
CA ALA A 171 20.50 -12.27 3.91
C ALA A 171 19.50 -11.55 4.83
N LEU A 172 19.97 -10.71 5.77
CA LEU A 172 19.10 -9.93 6.64
C LEU A 172 18.34 -8.83 5.84
N THR A 173 19.05 -8.17 4.92
CA THR A 173 18.42 -7.18 4.02
C THR A 173 17.41 -7.84 3.11
N VAL A 174 17.70 -9.03 2.57
CA VAL A 174 16.75 -9.84 1.79
C VAL A 174 15.52 -10.17 2.64
N ALA A 175 15.69 -10.70 3.85
CA ALA A 175 14.59 -11.03 4.74
C ALA A 175 13.75 -9.79 5.10
N SER A 176 14.41 -8.67 5.36
CA SER A 176 13.79 -7.38 5.63
C SER A 176 12.93 -6.89 4.46
N THR A 177 13.44 -7.00 3.25
CA THR A 177 12.70 -6.58 2.04
C THR A 177 11.56 -7.55 1.71
N LEU A 178 11.76 -8.85 1.86
CA LEU A 178 10.69 -9.85 1.73
C LEU A 178 9.56 -9.63 2.74
N ALA A 179 9.85 -9.01 3.88
CA ALA A 179 8.86 -8.71 4.91
C ALA A 179 7.73 -7.78 4.43
N TRP A 180 7.87 -7.09 3.28
CA TRP A 180 6.75 -6.39 2.64
C TRP A 180 5.52 -7.29 2.50
N GLY A 181 5.72 -8.58 2.22
CA GLY A 181 4.64 -9.56 2.13
C GLY A 181 3.85 -9.74 3.44
N LEU A 182 4.46 -9.53 4.60
CA LEU A 182 3.79 -9.62 5.90
C LEU A 182 2.71 -8.53 6.07
N GLY A 183 2.85 -7.40 5.39
CA GLY A 183 1.88 -6.31 5.44
C GLY A 183 0.47 -6.73 5.02
N TYR A 184 0.34 -7.64 4.06
CA TYR A 184 -0.96 -8.12 3.59
C TYR A 184 -1.84 -8.71 4.70
N PHE A 185 -1.25 -9.34 5.70
CA PHE A 185 -1.99 -9.93 6.82
C PHE A 185 -2.65 -8.89 7.73
N GLY A 186 -2.18 -7.62 7.67
CA GLY A 186 -2.67 -6.55 8.52
C GLY A 186 -3.44 -5.43 7.81
N MET A 187 -3.55 -5.43 6.47
CA MET A 187 -4.17 -4.33 5.72
C MET A 187 -5.70 -4.32 5.82
N PRO A 188 -6.33 -3.37 6.52
CA PRO A 188 -7.75 -3.41 6.80
C PRO A 188 -8.63 -3.42 5.55
N HIS A 189 -8.32 -2.61 4.54
CA HIS A 189 -9.10 -2.53 3.30
C HIS A 189 -9.00 -3.80 2.45
N ILE A 190 -7.90 -4.57 2.56
CA ILE A 190 -7.76 -5.86 1.89
C ILE A 190 -8.53 -6.95 2.65
N LEU A 191 -8.37 -7.00 3.97
CA LEU A 191 -9.07 -7.96 4.82
C LEU A 191 -10.59 -7.77 4.76
N LEU A 192 -11.05 -6.52 4.69
CA LEU A 192 -12.48 -6.19 4.53
C LEU A 192 -13.05 -6.79 3.24
N ARG A 193 -12.29 -6.83 2.15
CA ARG A 193 -12.73 -7.46 0.89
C ARG A 193 -12.93 -8.97 1.04
N PHE A 194 -12.11 -9.66 1.85
CA PHE A 194 -12.33 -11.07 2.16
C PHE A 194 -13.63 -11.27 2.94
N MET A 195 -13.92 -10.38 3.90
CA MET A 195 -15.17 -10.44 4.68
C MET A 195 -16.39 -10.16 3.80
N ALA A 196 -16.28 -9.28 2.82
CA ALA A 196 -17.40 -8.84 1.96
C ALA A 196 -17.74 -9.80 0.81
N ILE A 197 -16.93 -10.83 0.52
CA ILE A 197 -17.23 -11.79 -0.54
C ILE A 197 -18.55 -12.52 -0.23
N GLY A 198 -19.52 -12.44 -1.15
CA GLY A 198 -20.85 -13.02 -0.96
C GLY A 198 -20.84 -14.57 -0.84
N ASP A 199 -20.03 -15.26 -1.65
CA ASP A 199 -19.93 -16.72 -1.66
C ASP A 199 -18.49 -17.16 -1.42
N GLU A 200 -18.28 -17.95 -0.35
CA GLU A 200 -16.95 -18.48 0.00
C GLU A 200 -16.35 -19.39 -1.08
N LYS A 201 -17.15 -20.02 -1.93
CA LYS A 201 -16.68 -20.86 -3.04
C LYS A 201 -15.92 -20.05 -4.08
N LYS A 202 -16.23 -18.77 -4.24
CA LYS A 202 -15.58 -17.86 -5.17
C LYS A 202 -14.18 -17.43 -4.71
N LEU A 203 -13.84 -17.60 -3.43
CA LEU A 203 -12.51 -17.27 -2.88
C LEU A 203 -11.36 -17.97 -3.62
N LYS A 204 -11.58 -19.23 -4.09
CA LYS A 204 -10.56 -19.95 -4.85
C LYS A 204 -10.27 -19.29 -6.20
N LEU A 205 -11.31 -18.82 -6.88
CA LEU A 205 -11.16 -18.08 -8.15
C LEU A 205 -10.49 -16.72 -7.89
N SER A 206 -10.98 -15.96 -6.92
CA SER A 206 -10.43 -14.65 -6.55
C SER A 206 -8.94 -14.74 -6.19
N ARG A 207 -8.54 -15.77 -5.42
CA ARG A 207 -7.12 -16.04 -5.12
C ARG A 207 -6.30 -16.22 -6.39
N ARG A 208 -6.76 -17.05 -7.34
CA ARG A 208 -6.03 -17.30 -8.60
C ARG A 208 -5.87 -16.01 -9.40
N VAL A 209 -6.96 -15.27 -9.58
CA VAL A 209 -6.93 -14.01 -10.33
C VAL A 209 -6.00 -13.00 -9.66
N ALA A 210 -6.16 -12.76 -8.35
CA ALA A 210 -5.34 -11.81 -7.62
C ALA A 210 -3.85 -12.18 -7.62
N SER A 211 -3.52 -13.47 -7.40
CA SER A 211 -2.12 -13.91 -7.36
C SER A 211 -1.43 -13.82 -8.72
N VAL A 212 -2.11 -14.23 -9.79
CA VAL A 212 -1.57 -14.11 -11.15
C VAL A 212 -1.39 -12.64 -11.53
N TRP A 213 -2.40 -11.81 -11.25
CA TRP A 213 -2.33 -10.39 -11.54
C TRP A 213 -1.18 -9.70 -10.80
N VAL A 214 -1.01 -9.94 -9.51
CA VAL A 214 0.08 -9.34 -8.72
C VAL A 214 1.45 -9.74 -9.24
N VAL A 215 1.66 -11.03 -9.58
CA VAL A 215 2.95 -11.50 -10.13
C VAL A 215 3.26 -10.80 -11.45
N ILE A 216 2.28 -10.72 -12.36
CA ILE A 216 2.45 -10.05 -13.65
C ILE A 216 2.71 -8.54 -13.45
N ALA A 217 1.86 -7.86 -12.68
CA ALA A 217 1.98 -6.42 -12.46
C ALA A 217 3.31 -6.03 -11.78
N MET A 218 3.72 -6.77 -10.75
CA MET A 218 5.00 -6.52 -10.07
C MET A 218 6.20 -6.84 -10.98
N GLY A 219 6.13 -7.92 -11.76
CA GLY A 219 7.17 -8.25 -12.73
C GLY A 219 7.33 -7.15 -13.79
N ILE A 220 6.22 -6.69 -14.35
CA ILE A 220 6.24 -5.58 -15.32
C ILE A 220 6.76 -4.28 -14.67
N ALA A 221 6.37 -3.96 -13.45
CA ALA A 221 6.84 -2.77 -12.75
C ALA A 221 8.38 -2.78 -12.55
N VAL A 222 8.95 -3.94 -12.20
CA VAL A 222 10.42 -4.10 -12.10
C VAL A 222 11.08 -3.92 -13.47
N LEU A 223 10.50 -4.50 -14.53
CA LEU A 223 11.02 -4.33 -15.90
C LEU A 223 10.94 -2.88 -16.38
N ILE A 224 9.87 -2.15 -16.04
CA ILE A 224 9.74 -0.72 -16.36
C ILE A 224 10.88 0.08 -15.70
N GLY A 225 11.27 -0.24 -14.48
CA GLY A 225 12.43 0.40 -13.85
C GLY A 225 13.74 0.15 -14.61
N ILE A 226 13.95 -1.08 -15.10
CA ILE A 226 15.10 -1.45 -15.91
C ILE A 226 15.08 -0.72 -17.27
N ILE A 227 13.93 -0.69 -17.94
CA ILE A 227 13.72 0.03 -19.20
C ILE A 227 13.95 1.53 -18.99
N GLY A 228 13.41 2.08 -17.90
CA GLY A 228 13.55 3.49 -17.54
C GLY A 228 15.02 3.92 -17.42
N PHE A 229 15.86 3.10 -16.80
CA PHE A 229 17.30 3.33 -16.79
C PHE A 229 17.90 3.38 -18.21
N SER A 230 17.52 2.44 -19.07
CA SER A 230 17.99 2.43 -20.46
C SER A 230 17.50 3.63 -21.27
N LEU A 231 16.26 4.10 -21.06
CA LEU A 231 15.73 5.30 -21.69
C LEU A 231 16.48 6.55 -21.22
N MET A 232 16.79 6.64 -19.91
CA MET A 232 17.60 7.73 -19.36
C MET A 232 19.01 7.75 -19.96
N LYS A 233 19.66 6.59 -20.07
CA LYS A 233 20.99 6.47 -20.66
C LYS A 233 21.04 6.89 -22.13
N ASN A 234 19.97 6.64 -22.89
CA ASN A 234 19.83 7.04 -24.29
C ASN A 234 19.32 8.48 -24.45
N GLY A 235 19.14 9.24 -23.39
CA GLY A 235 18.68 10.63 -23.44
C GLY A 235 17.21 10.80 -23.87
N ILE A 236 16.41 9.72 -23.82
CA ILE A 236 14.99 9.73 -24.18
C ILE A 236 14.15 10.36 -23.07
N VAL A 237 14.53 10.07 -21.81
CA VAL A 237 13.96 10.69 -20.62
C VAL A 237 15.04 11.44 -19.84
N PRO A 238 14.67 12.41 -18.98
CA PRO A 238 15.63 13.18 -18.20
C PRO A 238 16.49 12.30 -17.28
N GLN A 239 17.66 12.79 -16.89
CA GLN A 239 18.42 12.21 -15.79
C GLN A 239 17.78 12.61 -14.46
N TYR A 240 17.62 11.65 -13.57
CA TYR A 240 17.02 11.87 -12.25
C TYR A 240 18.12 12.04 -11.20
N ALA A 241 17.99 13.09 -10.38
CA ALA A 241 18.96 13.40 -9.32
C ALA A 241 18.90 12.40 -8.17
N ASP A 242 17.72 11.84 -7.90
CA ASP A 242 17.47 10.92 -6.80
C ASP A 242 16.29 9.97 -7.08
N ASN A 243 16.04 9.07 -6.15
CA ASN A 243 14.95 8.10 -6.25
C ASN A 243 13.54 8.74 -6.24
N SER A 244 13.37 9.91 -5.62
CA SER A 244 12.08 10.62 -5.61
C SER A 244 11.78 11.25 -6.97
N ALA A 245 12.80 11.80 -7.62
CA ALA A 245 12.69 12.30 -8.99
C ALA A 245 12.43 11.17 -10.00
N ALA A 246 13.03 10.00 -9.80
CA ALA A 246 12.84 8.81 -10.63
C ALA A 246 11.41 8.23 -10.56
N GLU A 247 10.60 8.58 -9.56
CA GLU A 247 9.16 8.23 -9.51
C GLU A 247 8.38 8.81 -10.69
N ASN A 248 8.91 9.84 -11.39
CA ASN A 248 8.27 10.45 -12.57
C ASN A 248 8.51 9.67 -13.88
N ILE A 249 9.30 8.59 -13.88
CA ILE A 249 9.70 7.87 -15.11
C ILE A 249 8.54 7.51 -16.02
N ILE A 250 7.42 7.01 -15.48
CA ILE A 250 6.25 6.62 -16.27
C ILE A 250 5.58 7.85 -16.88
N VAL A 251 5.55 8.97 -16.17
CA VAL A 251 5.01 10.25 -16.65
C VAL A 251 5.86 10.79 -17.78
N ASP A 252 7.18 10.73 -17.65
CA ASP A 252 8.10 11.22 -18.68
C ASP A 252 8.08 10.36 -19.95
N ILE A 253 7.89 9.04 -19.82
CA ILE A 253 7.61 8.16 -20.96
C ILE A 253 6.33 8.58 -21.67
N ALA A 254 5.24 8.81 -20.93
CA ALA A 254 3.97 9.24 -21.50
C ALA A 254 4.09 10.59 -22.23
N LYS A 255 4.81 11.55 -21.64
CA LYS A 255 5.12 12.84 -22.26
C LYS A 255 5.96 12.69 -23.54
N PHE A 256 6.95 11.82 -23.51
CA PHE A 256 7.77 11.56 -24.68
C PHE A 256 6.90 11.04 -25.83
N LEU A 257 6.04 10.05 -25.56
CA LEU A 257 5.12 9.46 -26.52
C LEU A 257 4.17 10.50 -27.14
N SER A 258 3.70 11.47 -26.36
CA SER A 258 2.77 12.50 -26.85
C SER A 258 3.31 13.36 -28.02
N LYS A 259 4.62 13.32 -28.24
CA LYS A 259 5.28 14.04 -29.34
C LYS A 259 5.24 13.31 -30.71
N TYR A 260 4.85 12.02 -30.71
CA TYR A 260 4.92 11.15 -31.90
C TYR A 260 3.57 10.92 -32.58
N GLY A 261 2.70 11.92 -32.57
CA GLY A 261 1.42 11.89 -33.29
C GLY A 261 0.27 11.33 -32.41
N TYR A 262 -0.93 11.33 -32.99
CA TYR A 262 -2.17 11.11 -32.24
C TYR A 262 -2.27 9.72 -31.58
N VAL A 263 -1.81 8.66 -32.22
CA VAL A 263 -1.87 7.30 -31.72
C VAL A 263 -0.95 7.14 -30.48
N ALA A 264 0.27 7.66 -30.58
CA ALA A 264 1.22 7.63 -29.46
C ALA A 264 0.77 8.56 -28.33
N ALA A 265 0.18 9.72 -28.64
CA ALA A 265 -0.42 10.60 -27.65
C ALA A 265 -1.59 9.92 -26.91
N PHE A 266 -2.44 9.17 -27.62
CA PHE A 266 -3.52 8.40 -27.01
C PHE A 266 -2.98 7.30 -26.09
N ALA A 267 -1.95 6.56 -26.49
CA ALA A 267 -1.26 5.59 -25.64
C ALA A 267 -0.68 6.26 -24.37
N GLY A 268 -0.04 7.44 -24.52
CA GLY A 268 0.40 8.26 -23.40
C GLY A 268 -0.75 8.62 -22.45
N GLY A 269 -1.91 8.99 -22.99
CA GLY A 269 -3.13 9.27 -22.21
C GLY A 269 -3.60 8.06 -21.40
N ILE A 270 -3.55 6.85 -21.97
CA ILE A 270 -3.89 5.60 -21.24
C ILE A 270 -2.89 5.34 -20.10
N ILE A 271 -1.60 5.59 -20.32
CA ILE A 271 -0.57 5.44 -19.27
C ILE A 271 -0.89 6.36 -18.10
N LEU A 272 -1.20 7.63 -18.37
CA LEU A 272 -1.54 8.61 -17.34
C LEU A 272 -2.83 8.27 -16.62
N ALA A 273 -3.85 7.81 -17.35
CA ALA A 273 -5.07 7.29 -16.78
C ALA A 273 -4.82 6.07 -15.87
N GLY A 274 -3.83 5.22 -16.19
CA GLY A 274 -3.39 4.10 -15.36
C GLY A 274 -2.78 4.54 -14.04
N ILE A 275 -1.95 5.59 -14.03
CA ILE A 275 -1.39 6.17 -12.79
C ILE A 275 -2.52 6.71 -11.91
N LEU A 276 -3.44 7.48 -12.51
CA LEU A 276 -4.58 8.05 -11.80
C LEU A 276 -5.51 6.95 -11.23
N ALA A 277 -5.80 5.92 -12.03
CA ALA A 277 -6.58 4.77 -11.64
C ALA A 277 -5.96 4.05 -10.42
N SER A 278 -4.65 3.84 -10.42
CA SER A 278 -3.90 3.24 -9.31
C SER A 278 -4.04 4.05 -8.02
N THR A 279 -3.96 5.36 -8.12
CA THR A 279 -4.05 6.26 -6.97
C THR A 279 -5.48 6.32 -6.42
N MET A 280 -6.47 6.44 -7.31
CA MET A 280 -7.88 6.58 -6.92
C MET A 280 -8.41 5.30 -6.28
N SER A 281 -8.14 4.11 -6.85
CA SER A 281 -8.59 2.82 -6.30
C SER A 281 -8.03 2.53 -4.90
N THR A 282 -6.88 3.09 -4.61
CA THR A 282 -6.26 2.95 -3.29
C THR A 282 -6.83 3.96 -2.30
N ALA A 283 -6.93 5.24 -2.70
CA ALA A 283 -7.39 6.32 -1.84
C ALA A 283 -8.85 6.16 -1.39
N ASP A 284 -9.76 5.72 -2.29
CA ASP A 284 -11.16 5.53 -1.93
C ASP A 284 -11.35 4.40 -0.91
N SER A 285 -10.67 3.28 -1.10
CA SER A 285 -10.71 2.16 -0.19
C SER A 285 -10.17 2.51 1.21
N GLN A 286 -9.12 3.33 1.27
CA GLN A 286 -8.53 3.81 2.52
C GLN A 286 -9.44 4.81 3.23
N LEU A 287 -9.96 5.79 2.50
CA LEU A 287 -10.85 6.81 3.05
C LEU A 287 -12.16 6.20 3.56
N LEU A 288 -12.76 5.25 2.82
CA LEU A 288 -13.95 4.56 3.26
C LEU A 288 -13.70 3.72 4.52
N ALA A 289 -12.60 2.99 4.58
CA ALA A 289 -12.26 2.19 5.76
C ALA A 289 -11.97 3.06 6.99
N ALA A 290 -11.26 4.19 6.80
CA ALA A 290 -10.97 5.13 7.88
C ALA A 290 -12.24 5.86 8.36
N ALA A 291 -13.09 6.30 7.44
CA ALA A 291 -14.36 6.95 7.76
C ALA A 291 -15.34 6.01 8.50
N SER A 292 -15.43 4.76 8.07
CA SER A 292 -16.20 3.72 8.76
C SER A 292 -15.64 3.45 10.17
N SER A 293 -14.32 3.42 10.31
CA SER A 293 -13.68 3.26 11.64
C SER A 293 -14.00 4.40 12.59
N ILE A 294 -14.13 5.63 12.09
CA ILE A 294 -14.55 6.77 12.92
C ILE A 294 -16.05 6.69 13.22
N SER A 295 -16.89 6.60 12.18
CA SER A 295 -18.33 6.75 12.32
C SER A 295 -19.00 5.58 13.03
N GLU A 296 -18.57 4.35 12.75
CA GLU A 296 -19.14 3.15 13.33
C GLU A 296 -18.36 2.69 14.55
N ASN A 297 -17.06 2.46 14.42
CA ASN A 297 -16.32 1.83 15.49
C ASN A 297 -15.96 2.78 16.64
N LEU A 298 -15.55 4.02 16.37
CA LEU A 298 -15.28 4.99 17.45
C LEU A 298 -16.58 5.58 18.00
N VAL A 299 -17.38 6.23 17.16
CA VAL A 299 -18.53 7.02 17.66
C VAL A 299 -19.67 6.13 18.11
N GLN A 300 -20.13 5.19 17.29
CA GLN A 300 -21.32 4.40 17.64
C GLN A 300 -21.01 3.25 18.58
N GLU A 301 -19.93 2.48 18.35
CA GLU A 301 -19.62 1.32 19.17
C GLU A 301 -18.82 1.65 20.44
N SER A 302 -17.72 2.42 20.33
CA SER A 302 -16.83 2.69 21.47
C SER A 302 -17.40 3.76 22.39
N PHE A 303 -17.88 4.88 21.84
CA PHE A 303 -18.50 5.95 22.62
C PHE A 303 -19.99 5.72 22.86
N LYS A 304 -20.58 4.66 22.28
CA LYS A 304 -22.00 4.28 22.45
C LYS A 304 -22.99 5.38 22.06
N ILE A 305 -22.63 6.25 21.11
CA ILE A 305 -23.48 7.32 20.60
C ILE A 305 -24.37 6.74 19.49
N LYS A 306 -25.65 6.58 19.78
CA LYS A 306 -26.62 6.08 18.80
C LYS A 306 -26.94 7.17 17.75
N LEU A 307 -26.65 6.90 16.51
CA LEU A 307 -26.95 7.76 15.37
C LEU A 307 -28.06 7.15 14.51
N SER A 308 -28.91 8.00 13.95
CA SER A 308 -29.79 7.56 12.88
C SER A 308 -28.99 7.23 11.62
N PRO A 309 -29.50 6.37 10.70
CA PRO A 309 -28.77 6.02 9.49
C PRO A 309 -28.30 7.25 8.67
N LYS A 310 -29.16 8.27 8.56
CA LYS A 310 -28.78 9.53 7.87
C LYS A 310 -27.63 10.27 8.56
N LYS A 311 -27.64 10.34 9.89
CA LYS A 311 -26.55 10.98 10.67
C LYS A 311 -25.25 10.17 10.62
N SER A 312 -25.35 8.83 10.60
CA SER A 312 -24.17 7.96 10.44
C SER A 312 -23.49 8.18 9.08
N ILE A 313 -24.26 8.22 7.99
CA ILE A 313 -23.74 8.52 6.66
C ILE A 313 -23.12 9.93 6.61
N LEU A 314 -23.79 10.93 7.20
CA LEU A 314 -23.26 12.29 7.25
C LEU A 314 -21.92 12.33 8.02
N LEU A 315 -21.84 11.66 9.17
CA LEU A 315 -20.61 11.57 9.96
C LEU A 315 -19.49 10.89 9.16
N ALA A 316 -19.77 9.80 8.46
CA ALA A 316 -18.80 9.14 7.60
C ALA A 316 -18.27 10.08 6.50
N ARG A 317 -19.15 10.84 5.85
CA ARG A 317 -18.77 11.86 4.85
C ARG A 317 -17.90 12.97 5.43
N ILE A 318 -18.27 13.51 6.60
CA ILE A 318 -17.47 14.50 7.32
C ILE A 318 -16.10 13.92 7.67
N SER A 319 -16.05 12.66 8.12
CA SER A 319 -14.78 11.97 8.43
C SER A 319 -13.88 11.84 7.20
N VAL A 320 -14.42 11.51 6.02
CA VAL A 320 -13.66 11.52 4.76
C VAL A 320 -13.02 12.89 4.53
N VAL A 321 -13.79 13.96 4.64
CA VAL A 321 -13.29 15.33 4.42
C VAL A 321 -12.20 15.69 5.44
N VAL A 322 -12.43 15.42 6.72
CA VAL A 322 -11.46 15.75 7.79
C VAL A 322 -10.16 14.99 7.62
N ILE A 323 -10.22 13.66 7.37
CA ILE A 323 -9.04 12.83 7.11
C ILE A 323 -8.28 13.35 5.89
N SER A 324 -9.00 13.71 4.83
CA SER A 324 -8.39 14.23 3.60
C SER A 324 -7.72 15.57 3.82
N LEU A 325 -8.27 16.47 4.62
CA LEU A 325 -7.63 17.74 4.94
C LEU A 325 -6.29 17.53 5.69
N VAL A 326 -6.25 16.60 6.64
CA VAL A 326 -5.00 16.25 7.33
C VAL A 326 -4.00 15.60 6.35
N ALA A 327 -4.47 14.72 5.46
CA ALA A 327 -3.64 14.08 4.44
C ALA A 327 -3.07 15.12 3.43
N ILE A 328 -3.86 16.12 3.01
CA ILE A 328 -3.41 17.24 2.18
C ILE A 328 -2.28 18.01 2.87
N PHE A 329 -2.43 18.28 4.17
CA PHE A 329 -1.39 18.95 4.94
C PHE A 329 -0.07 18.16 4.94
N LEU A 330 -0.12 16.83 5.07
CA LEU A 330 1.07 15.97 5.00
C LEU A 330 1.66 15.86 3.59
N ALA A 331 0.82 15.97 2.55
CA ALA A 331 1.23 15.86 1.16
C ALA A 331 1.87 17.14 0.57
N ARG A 332 1.99 18.21 1.34
CA ARG A 332 2.44 19.52 0.81
C ARG A 332 3.87 19.54 0.27
N ASN A 333 4.73 18.65 0.72
CA ASN A 333 6.12 18.63 0.25
C ASN A 333 6.25 17.83 -1.04
N PRO A 334 6.56 18.46 -2.19
CA PRO A 334 6.71 17.78 -3.49
C PRO A 334 7.91 16.82 -3.54
N GLU A 335 8.92 17.02 -2.69
CA GLU A 335 10.10 16.15 -2.63
C GLU A 335 9.85 14.85 -1.86
N SER A 336 8.69 14.73 -1.23
CA SER A 336 8.34 13.50 -0.51
C SER A 336 8.26 12.32 -1.46
N SER A 337 8.97 11.23 -1.15
CA SER A 337 8.86 9.97 -1.88
C SER A 337 7.54 9.28 -1.54
N VAL A 338 6.74 9.01 -2.57
CA VAL A 338 5.49 8.24 -2.46
C VAL A 338 5.78 6.87 -1.86
N PHE A 339 6.83 6.19 -2.34
CA PHE A 339 7.24 4.88 -1.85
C PHE A 339 7.55 4.89 -0.34
N ARG A 340 8.28 5.91 0.15
CA ARG A 340 8.63 6.01 1.59
C ARG A 340 7.41 6.25 2.48
N ILE A 341 6.42 7.00 2.00
CA ILE A 341 5.19 7.24 2.76
C ILE A 341 4.35 5.96 2.81
N VAL A 342 4.20 5.29 1.65
CA VAL A 342 3.48 4.02 1.56
C VAL A 342 4.13 2.96 2.45
N SER A 343 5.46 2.82 2.40
CA SER A 343 6.18 1.82 3.21
C SER A 343 5.92 1.97 4.69
N PHE A 344 5.89 3.21 5.20
CA PHE A 344 5.61 3.49 6.60
C PHE A 344 4.18 3.06 7.01
N ALA A 345 3.18 3.45 6.23
CA ALA A 345 1.79 3.09 6.51
C ALA A 345 1.57 1.57 6.39
N TRP A 346 2.20 0.95 5.39
CA TRP A 346 2.17 -0.49 5.17
C TRP A 346 2.78 -1.26 6.35
N ALA A 347 3.92 -0.79 6.86
CA ALA A 347 4.54 -1.35 8.05
C ALA A 347 3.66 -1.21 9.29
N GLY A 348 3.04 -0.05 9.45
CA GLY A 348 2.13 0.22 10.57
C GLY A 348 0.97 -0.75 10.65
N PHE A 349 0.25 -0.94 9.55
CA PHE A 349 -0.83 -1.91 9.48
C PHE A 349 -0.34 -3.35 9.59
N GLY A 350 0.71 -3.70 8.86
CA GLY A 350 1.27 -5.04 8.88
C GLY A 350 1.68 -5.48 10.27
N ALA A 351 2.36 -4.61 11.02
CA ALA A 351 2.85 -4.91 12.36
C ALA A 351 1.76 -4.85 13.44
N ALA A 352 0.83 -3.88 13.35
CA ALA A 352 -0.23 -3.76 14.36
C ALA A 352 -1.30 -4.84 14.22
N PHE A 353 -1.72 -5.16 13.00
CA PHE A 353 -2.84 -6.08 12.78
C PHE A 353 -2.44 -7.46 12.31
N GLY A 354 -1.37 -7.60 11.53
CA GLY A 354 -0.95 -8.90 10.96
C GLY A 354 -0.81 -10.00 12.00
N PRO A 355 0.01 -9.83 13.04
CA PRO A 355 0.14 -10.81 14.11
C PRO A 355 -1.18 -11.11 14.81
N VAL A 356 -2.00 -10.07 15.03
CA VAL A 356 -3.31 -10.23 15.71
C VAL A 356 -4.29 -11.02 14.84
N VAL A 357 -4.37 -10.75 13.54
CA VAL A 357 -5.21 -11.52 12.60
C VAL A 357 -4.78 -12.97 12.55
N LEU A 358 -3.48 -13.23 12.43
CA LEU A 358 -2.96 -14.61 12.41
C LEU A 358 -3.28 -15.33 13.73
N CYS A 359 -3.00 -14.73 14.87
CA CYS A 359 -3.31 -15.33 16.17
C CYS A 359 -4.81 -15.50 16.37
N ALA A 360 -5.64 -14.53 15.97
CA ALA A 360 -7.10 -14.63 16.07
C ALA A 360 -7.68 -15.80 15.28
N LEU A 361 -7.10 -16.13 14.13
CA LEU A 361 -7.58 -17.18 13.23
C LEU A 361 -6.97 -18.55 13.49
N PHE A 362 -5.73 -18.60 14.00
CA PHE A 362 -4.98 -19.86 14.10
C PHE A 362 -4.64 -20.30 15.52
N TRP A 363 -4.68 -19.39 16.50
CA TRP A 363 -4.30 -19.71 17.88
C TRP A 363 -5.43 -19.45 18.87
N LYS A 364 -6.00 -20.53 19.41
CA LYS A 364 -7.18 -20.46 20.32
C LYS A 364 -6.89 -19.79 21.66
N ARG A 365 -5.63 -19.80 22.10
CA ARG A 365 -5.23 -19.23 23.41
C ARG A 365 -5.17 -17.71 23.40
N THR A 366 -5.12 -17.08 22.23
CA THR A 366 -5.09 -15.62 22.11
C THR A 366 -6.30 -15.01 22.80
N ASN A 367 -6.06 -14.06 23.68
CA ASN A 367 -7.10 -13.33 24.41
C ASN A 367 -7.05 -11.82 24.09
N LYS A 368 -8.01 -11.07 24.66
CA LYS A 368 -8.13 -9.63 24.41
C LYS A 368 -6.91 -8.82 24.83
N TYR A 369 -6.28 -9.20 25.96
CA TYR A 369 -5.12 -8.49 26.49
C TYR A 369 -3.90 -8.67 25.59
N GLY A 370 -3.65 -9.90 25.13
CA GLY A 370 -2.62 -10.19 24.15
C GLY A 370 -2.84 -9.44 22.84
N ALA A 371 -4.08 -9.42 22.34
CA ALA A 371 -4.42 -8.70 21.12
C ALA A 371 -4.16 -7.18 21.23
N ILE A 372 -4.63 -6.54 22.32
CA ILE A 372 -4.40 -5.10 22.57
C ILE A 372 -2.91 -4.81 22.67
N SER A 373 -2.20 -5.56 23.54
CA SER A 373 -0.77 -5.35 23.77
C SER A 373 0.05 -5.54 22.49
N GLY A 374 -0.28 -6.55 21.68
CA GLY A 374 0.41 -6.79 20.43
C GLY A 374 0.15 -5.71 19.37
N MET A 375 -1.09 -5.23 19.25
CA MET A 375 -1.42 -4.09 18.36
C MET A 375 -0.61 -2.85 18.73
N LEU A 376 -0.59 -2.50 20.02
CA LEU A 376 0.12 -1.33 20.50
C LEU A 376 1.65 -1.50 20.36
N ALA A 377 2.19 -2.67 20.72
CA ALA A 377 3.61 -2.95 20.60
C ALA A 377 4.06 -2.94 19.13
N GLY A 378 3.33 -3.62 18.24
CA GLY A 378 3.64 -3.63 16.82
C GLY A 378 3.57 -2.22 16.21
N GLY A 379 2.48 -1.50 16.45
CA GLY A 379 2.33 -0.12 15.97
C GLY A 379 3.39 0.84 16.51
N ALA A 380 3.65 0.82 17.82
CA ALA A 380 4.66 1.67 18.44
C ALA A 380 6.09 1.34 17.94
N THR A 381 6.41 0.06 17.76
CA THR A 381 7.71 -0.36 17.25
C THR A 381 7.98 0.19 15.85
N VAL A 382 6.98 0.33 14.99
CA VAL A 382 7.16 0.93 13.66
C VAL A 382 7.66 2.38 13.78
N PHE A 383 7.07 3.19 14.68
CA PHE A 383 7.51 4.56 14.93
C PHE A 383 8.93 4.58 15.53
N ILE A 384 9.15 3.80 16.59
CA ILE A 384 10.46 3.72 17.26
C ILE A 384 11.54 3.27 16.27
N TRP A 385 11.27 2.22 15.50
CA TRP A 385 12.26 1.69 14.56
C TRP A 385 12.58 2.68 13.46
N LYS A 386 11.56 3.28 12.83
CA LYS A 386 11.77 4.22 11.73
C LYS A 386 12.46 5.50 12.16
N PHE A 387 12.00 6.13 13.24
CA PHE A 387 12.42 7.48 13.59
C PHE A 387 13.58 7.52 14.61
N LEU A 388 13.81 6.45 15.38
CA LEU A 388 14.88 6.38 16.35
C LEU A 388 15.95 5.36 15.95
N VAL A 389 15.59 4.10 15.67
CA VAL A 389 16.58 3.06 15.43
C VAL A 389 17.27 3.28 14.08
N ARG A 390 16.53 3.34 12.99
CA ARG A 390 17.12 3.53 11.64
C ARG A 390 17.89 4.85 11.51
N THR A 391 17.42 5.90 12.16
CA THR A 391 18.09 7.21 12.10
C THR A 391 19.44 7.19 12.82
N ASN A 392 19.52 6.54 13.99
CA ASN A 392 20.74 6.51 14.79
C ASN A 392 21.71 5.39 14.38
N PHE A 393 21.23 4.36 13.71
CA PHE A 393 22.01 3.17 13.31
C PHE A 393 22.00 2.97 11.78
N ALA A 394 21.92 4.07 11.01
CA ALA A 394 21.99 4.03 9.56
C ALA A 394 23.25 3.32 9.06
N GLY A 395 23.11 2.44 8.07
CA GLY A 395 24.21 1.66 7.50
C GLY A 395 24.68 0.48 8.36
N THR A 396 24.06 0.22 9.51
CA THR A 396 24.34 -0.97 10.35
C THR A 396 23.32 -2.10 10.06
N VAL A 397 23.47 -3.21 10.75
CA VAL A 397 22.52 -4.35 10.69
C VAL A 397 21.10 -3.99 11.19
N LEU A 398 20.94 -2.88 11.91
CA LEU A 398 19.67 -2.38 12.38
C LEU A 398 18.95 -1.46 11.37
N ASP A 399 19.63 -1.08 10.29
CA ASP A 399 19.02 -0.29 9.19
C ASP A 399 18.22 -1.20 8.25
N ILE A 400 17.19 -1.84 8.82
CA ILE A 400 16.29 -2.72 8.11
C ILE A 400 14.86 -2.15 8.10
N TYR A 401 14.04 -2.61 7.17
CA TYR A 401 12.66 -2.19 7.05
C TYR A 401 11.87 -2.45 8.33
N GLU A 402 11.26 -1.43 8.87
CA GLU A 402 10.60 -1.41 10.17
C GLU A 402 9.51 -2.48 10.35
N LEU A 403 8.91 -2.98 9.28
CA LEU A 403 7.87 -4.00 9.34
C LEU A 403 8.39 -5.32 9.94
N LEU A 404 9.60 -5.74 9.58
CA LEU A 404 10.14 -7.01 10.05
C LEU A 404 10.27 -7.08 11.58
N PRO A 405 11.04 -6.17 12.21
CA PRO A 405 11.18 -6.19 13.68
C PRO A 405 9.85 -5.91 14.39
N ALA A 406 9.04 -4.99 13.87
CA ALA A 406 7.77 -4.64 14.50
C ALA A 406 6.75 -5.79 14.44
N PHE A 407 6.71 -6.56 13.36
CA PHE A 407 5.85 -7.74 13.24
C PHE A 407 6.27 -8.84 14.24
N ILE A 408 7.58 -9.08 14.35
CA ILE A 408 8.12 -10.10 15.29
C ILE A 408 7.85 -9.69 16.74
N ILE A 409 8.10 -8.43 17.09
CA ILE A 409 7.84 -7.90 18.44
C ILE A 409 6.34 -7.95 18.76
N GLY A 410 5.48 -7.50 17.83
CA GLY A 410 4.03 -7.59 18.00
C GLY A 410 3.56 -9.02 18.25
N LEU A 411 4.05 -9.98 17.46
CA LEU A 411 3.73 -11.39 17.63
C LEU A 411 4.22 -11.96 18.97
N ALA A 412 5.46 -11.65 19.35
CA ALA A 412 6.03 -12.09 20.63
C ALA A 412 5.23 -11.54 21.82
N VAL A 413 4.84 -10.27 21.80
CA VAL A 413 4.02 -9.64 22.83
C VAL A 413 2.63 -10.29 22.92
N ILE A 414 1.98 -10.59 21.78
CA ILE A 414 0.72 -11.33 21.77
C ILE A 414 0.87 -12.65 22.48
N ILE A 415 1.90 -13.42 22.14
CA ILE A 415 2.13 -14.75 22.71
C ILE A 415 2.38 -14.65 24.22
N ILE A 416 3.32 -13.82 24.63
CA ILE A 416 3.70 -13.66 26.04
C ILE A 416 2.50 -13.22 26.88
N VAL A 417 1.83 -12.13 26.49
CA VAL A 417 0.69 -11.58 27.25
C VAL A 417 -0.48 -12.56 27.28
N SER A 418 -0.77 -13.25 26.15
CA SER A 418 -1.86 -14.26 26.13
C SER A 418 -1.54 -15.49 26.99
N LEU A 419 -0.28 -15.83 27.20
CA LEU A 419 0.11 -16.93 28.11
C LEU A 419 0.04 -16.51 29.57
N LEU A 420 0.39 -15.26 29.87
CA LEU A 420 0.41 -14.72 31.25
C LEU A 420 -0.98 -14.25 31.73
N THR A 421 -1.95 -14.05 30.83
CA THR A 421 -3.30 -13.58 31.16
C THR A 421 -4.36 -14.62 30.80
N LYS A 422 -5.52 -14.54 31.50
CA LYS A 422 -6.68 -15.43 31.28
C LYS A 422 -7.75 -14.72 30.46
#